data_40a3355975fd2bcb56a78fb70cd5eeba
#
_entry.id   40a3355975fd2bcb56a78fb70cd5eeba
#
_cell.length_a   1.000
_cell.length_b   1.000
_cell.length_c   1.000
_cell.angle_alpha   90.00
_cell.angle_beta   90.00
_cell.angle_gamma   90.00
#
_symmetry.space_group_name_H-M   'P 1'
#
loop_
_entity.id
_entity.type
_entity.pdbx_description
1 polymer ?
#
loop_
_entity_poly.entity_id
_entity_poly.type
_entity_poly.pdbx_seq_one_letter_code
_entity_poly.pdbx_strand_id
1 'polypeptide(L)'
;MGLLSDNQGPQHLILMTVTGTHFNYYQLCQRKLWLFANGINMEQESDLVYEGKLVHESSYPQRISRYEEVEIGGVKVDYYDTRNKVIHEIKKSNKVERAHEWQLKYYMYIFEQNGIAGVRGILEYPLLRKTCDVLLTDIDREEIRAVAGEIEKIISNEECPRAVKKGI
;
A
#
# COMPACT_ATOMS: atom_id res chain seq x y z
N MET A 1 -18.76 -19.45 29.85
CA MET A 1 -18.48 -18.00 29.77
C MET A 1 -16.99 -17.86 29.53
N GLY A 2 -16.59 -17.92 28.23
CA GLY A 2 -15.20 -17.87 27.78
C GLY A 2 -14.81 -16.42 27.47
N LEU A 3 -13.91 -15.88 28.26
CA LEU A 3 -13.24 -14.62 28.00
C LEU A 3 -12.36 -14.82 26.77
N LEU A 4 -12.72 -14.22 25.64
CA LEU A 4 -11.84 -14.02 24.50
C LEU A 4 -10.74 -13.08 24.98
N SER A 5 -9.55 -13.61 25.19
CA SER A 5 -8.36 -12.82 25.47
C SER A 5 -7.96 -12.10 24.20
N ASP A 6 -8.29 -10.80 24.13
CA ASP A 6 -7.72 -9.88 23.15
C ASP A 6 -6.21 -9.75 23.38
N ASN A 7 -5.47 -10.72 22.87
CA ASN A 7 -4.01 -10.64 22.83
C ASN A 7 -3.59 -9.89 21.55
N GLN A 8 -4.11 -8.67 21.37
CA GLN A 8 -3.64 -7.74 20.38
C GLN A 8 -2.37 -7.07 20.91
N GLY A 9 -1.24 -7.73 20.69
CA GLY A 9 0.06 -7.23 21.10
C GLY A 9 0.46 -5.94 20.38
N PRO A 10 1.58 -5.30 20.76
CA PRO A 10 2.06 -4.03 20.19
C PRO A 10 2.19 -4.03 18.67
N GLN A 11 2.37 -5.19 18.03
CA GLN A 11 2.43 -5.33 16.58
C GLN A 11 1.12 -4.99 15.87
N HIS A 12 -0.04 -5.23 16.48
CA HIS A 12 -1.33 -4.86 15.89
C HIS A 12 -1.53 -3.34 15.89
N LEU A 13 -1.09 -2.67 16.95
CA LEU A 13 -1.17 -1.21 17.05
C LEU A 13 -0.27 -0.51 16.00
N ILE A 14 0.92 -1.05 15.77
CA ILE A 14 1.87 -0.55 14.76
C ILE A 14 1.25 -0.60 13.36
N LEU A 15 0.63 -1.72 13.01
CA LEU A 15 -0.01 -1.88 11.70
C LEU A 15 -1.18 -0.94 11.46
N MET A 16 -1.86 -0.47 12.50
CA MET A 16 -2.95 0.52 12.36
C MET A 16 -2.46 1.94 12.05
N THR A 17 -1.20 2.27 12.31
CA THR A 17 -0.61 3.60 12.02
C THR A 17 0.09 3.65 10.67
N VAL A 18 0.48 2.50 10.12
CA VAL A 18 1.17 2.39 8.84
C VAL A 18 0.17 2.20 7.71
N THR A 19 0.35 2.93 6.61
CA THR A 19 -0.51 2.85 5.43
C THR A 19 0.22 2.23 4.24
N GLY A 20 -0.52 1.84 3.20
CA GLY A 20 0.09 1.35 1.97
C GLY A 20 1.00 2.39 1.30
N THR A 21 0.69 3.68 1.42
CA THR A 21 1.54 4.77 0.93
C THR A 21 2.87 4.83 1.69
N HIS A 22 2.87 4.58 3.01
CA HIS A 22 4.10 4.46 3.79
C HIS A 22 4.98 3.31 3.27
N PHE A 23 4.39 2.15 2.97
CA PHE A 23 5.10 1.02 2.36
C PHE A 23 5.71 1.38 1.02
N ASN A 24 4.95 2.06 0.17
CA ASN A 24 5.45 2.51 -1.14
C ASN A 24 6.66 3.45 -0.96
N TYR A 25 6.54 4.47 -0.13
CA TYR A 25 7.65 5.41 0.12
C TYR A 25 8.86 4.76 0.78
N TYR A 26 8.67 3.79 1.67
CA TYR A 26 9.77 3.05 2.27
C TYR A 26 10.66 2.38 1.21
N GLN A 27 10.04 1.80 0.18
CA GLN A 27 10.77 1.17 -0.93
C GLN A 27 11.47 2.20 -1.85
N LEU A 28 11.03 3.43 -1.85
CA LEU A 28 11.55 4.48 -2.73
C LEU A 28 12.60 5.36 -2.05
N CYS A 29 12.28 5.90 -0.88
CA CYS A 29 13.14 6.85 -0.18
C CYS A 29 12.65 7.12 1.25
N GLN A 30 13.47 6.81 2.25
CA GLN A 30 13.13 7.04 3.66
C GLN A 30 12.87 8.51 3.97
N ARG A 31 13.56 9.46 3.30
CA ARG A 31 13.29 10.88 3.44
C ARG A 31 11.88 11.25 2.95
N LYS A 32 11.44 10.72 1.81
CA LYS A 32 10.08 10.94 1.31
C LYS A 32 9.03 10.36 2.25
N LEU A 33 9.30 9.17 2.80
CA LEU A 33 8.46 8.55 3.82
C LEU A 33 8.29 9.47 5.03
N TRP A 34 9.38 9.97 5.58
CA TRP A 34 9.36 10.85 6.73
C TRP A 34 8.61 12.17 6.45
N LEU A 35 8.89 12.80 5.30
CA LEU A 35 8.21 14.04 4.88
C LEU A 35 6.71 13.82 4.75
N PHE A 36 6.29 12.73 4.09
CA PHE A 36 4.88 12.38 3.94
C PHE A 36 4.20 12.18 5.30
N ALA A 37 4.80 11.41 6.19
CA ALA A 37 4.26 11.14 7.52
C ALA A 37 4.15 12.39 8.40
N ASN A 38 5.01 13.38 8.18
CA ASN A 38 4.98 14.68 8.87
C ASN A 38 4.12 15.75 8.15
N GLY A 39 3.27 15.34 7.21
CA GLY A 39 2.33 16.22 6.52
C GLY A 39 2.97 17.15 5.48
N ILE A 40 4.25 16.93 5.14
CA ILE A 40 4.97 17.72 4.12
C ILE A 40 4.79 17.02 2.78
N ASN A 41 3.72 17.35 2.09
CA ASN A 41 3.31 16.69 0.85
C ASN A 41 3.70 17.54 -0.35
N MET A 42 4.84 17.24 -0.94
CA MET A 42 5.34 17.96 -2.14
C MET A 42 4.73 17.44 -3.45
N GLU A 43 4.03 16.30 -3.41
CA GLU A 43 3.54 15.64 -4.62
C GLU A 43 2.08 15.97 -4.96
N GLN A 44 1.33 16.58 -4.05
CA GLN A 44 -0.10 16.90 -4.27
C GLN A 44 -0.31 17.99 -5.33
N GLU A 45 0.72 18.77 -5.61
CA GLU A 45 0.67 19.85 -6.61
C GLU A 45 1.37 19.49 -7.92
N SER A 46 1.85 18.25 -8.08
CA SER A 46 2.53 17.85 -9.31
C SER A 46 1.54 17.40 -10.38
N ASP A 47 1.77 17.83 -11.62
CA ASP A 47 1.04 17.37 -12.79
C ASP A 47 1.00 15.83 -12.90
N LEU A 48 2.04 15.16 -12.38
CA LEU A 48 2.16 13.70 -12.33
C LEU A 48 1.10 13.02 -11.45
N VAL A 49 0.72 13.66 -10.33
CA VAL A 49 -0.34 13.14 -9.44
C VAL A 49 -1.70 13.35 -10.08
N TYR A 50 -1.91 14.51 -10.71
CA TYR A 50 -3.14 14.82 -11.45
C TYR A 50 -3.34 13.85 -12.62
N GLU A 51 -2.29 13.62 -13.43
CA GLU A 51 -2.33 12.64 -14.52
C GLU A 51 -2.55 11.21 -14.00
N GLY A 52 -1.99 10.84 -12.84
CA GLY A 52 -2.23 9.55 -12.19
C GLY A 52 -3.70 9.35 -11.83
N LYS A 53 -4.35 10.38 -11.28
CA LYS A 53 -5.79 10.35 -10.99
C LYS A 53 -6.63 10.21 -12.27
N LEU A 54 -6.31 10.96 -13.34
CA LEU A 54 -7.00 10.85 -14.61
C LEU A 54 -6.89 9.45 -15.23
N VAL A 55 -5.71 8.82 -15.16
CA VAL A 55 -5.54 7.42 -15.62
C VAL A 55 -6.41 6.47 -14.82
N HIS A 56 -6.45 6.65 -13.50
CA HIS A 56 -7.27 5.86 -12.60
C HIS A 56 -8.76 5.99 -12.92
N GLU A 57 -9.26 7.21 -13.09
CA GLU A 57 -10.68 7.48 -13.37
C GLU A 57 -11.10 7.09 -14.80
N SER A 58 -10.23 7.25 -15.78
CA SER A 58 -10.55 7.05 -17.21
C SER A 58 -10.31 5.63 -17.71
N SER A 59 -9.45 4.86 -17.03
CA SER A 59 -9.03 3.55 -17.55
C SER A 59 -10.13 2.49 -17.55
N TYR A 60 -11.10 2.61 -16.64
CA TYR A 60 -12.12 1.57 -16.47
C TYR A 60 -13.47 2.09 -15.96
N PRO A 61 -14.18 2.94 -16.73
CA PRO A 61 -15.46 3.49 -16.29
C PRO A 61 -16.54 2.44 -16.01
N GLN A 62 -16.42 1.24 -16.60
CA GLN A 62 -17.36 0.13 -16.42
C GLN A 62 -17.10 -0.66 -15.12
N ARG A 63 -15.97 -0.47 -14.45
CA ARG A 63 -15.62 -1.18 -13.21
C ARG A 63 -16.31 -0.58 -11.98
N ILE A 64 -16.71 0.68 -12.03
CA ILE A 64 -17.36 1.40 -10.92
C ILE A 64 -18.60 0.66 -10.40
N SER A 65 -19.29 -0.09 -11.24
CA SER A 65 -20.46 -0.88 -10.83
C SER A 65 -20.14 -2.28 -10.30
N ARG A 66 -18.91 -2.77 -10.44
CA ARG A 66 -18.52 -4.15 -10.11
C ARG A 66 -17.57 -4.24 -8.93
N TYR A 67 -16.77 -3.21 -8.70
CA TYR A 67 -15.76 -3.19 -7.65
C TYR A 67 -16.13 -2.16 -6.59
N GLU A 68 -15.85 -2.49 -5.36
CA GLU A 68 -16.17 -1.66 -4.21
C GLU A 68 -14.90 -0.97 -3.71
N GLU A 69 -15.03 0.29 -3.33
CA GLU A 69 -14.06 0.96 -2.48
C GLU A 69 -14.18 0.37 -1.08
N VAL A 70 -13.09 -0.11 -0.53
CA VAL A 70 -13.05 -0.73 0.79
C VAL A 70 -12.02 -0.05 1.66
N GLU A 71 -12.46 0.35 2.84
CA GLU A 71 -11.57 0.81 3.90
C GLU A 71 -11.57 -0.22 5.03
N ILE A 72 -10.40 -0.79 5.33
CA ILE A 72 -10.23 -1.84 6.31
C ILE A 72 -8.85 -1.74 6.98
N GLY A 73 -8.80 -1.82 8.31
CA GLY A 73 -7.54 -1.83 9.06
C GLY A 73 -6.62 -0.64 8.77
N GLY A 74 -7.17 0.54 8.47
CA GLY A 74 -6.41 1.76 8.15
C GLY A 74 -5.86 1.82 6.72
N VAL A 75 -6.23 0.88 5.85
CA VAL A 75 -5.91 0.95 4.42
C VAL A 75 -7.18 1.18 3.60
N LYS A 76 -7.04 1.97 2.56
CA LYS A 76 -8.10 2.26 1.60
C LYS A 76 -7.70 1.66 0.24
N VAL A 77 -8.60 0.85 -0.29
CA VAL A 77 -8.44 0.17 -1.58
C VAL A 77 -9.57 0.62 -2.50
N ASP A 78 -9.21 1.12 -3.67
CA ASP A 78 -10.18 1.70 -4.61
C ASP A 78 -10.97 0.65 -5.38
N TYR A 79 -10.36 -0.49 -5.66
CA TYR A 79 -10.98 -1.57 -6.44
C TYR A 79 -10.78 -2.93 -5.78
N TYR A 80 -11.82 -3.40 -5.11
CA TYR A 80 -11.87 -4.74 -4.55
C TYR A 80 -13.01 -5.54 -5.17
N ASP A 81 -12.68 -6.67 -5.79
CA ASP A 81 -13.66 -7.67 -6.24
C ASP A 81 -13.99 -8.60 -5.06
N THR A 82 -15.09 -8.33 -4.39
CA THR A 82 -15.53 -9.08 -3.22
C THR A 82 -15.85 -10.54 -3.54
N ARG A 83 -16.31 -10.82 -4.76
CA ARG A 83 -16.69 -12.20 -5.20
C ARG A 83 -15.47 -13.07 -5.41
N ASN A 84 -14.45 -12.54 -6.08
CA ASN A 84 -13.22 -13.27 -6.41
C ASN A 84 -12.09 -13.03 -5.40
N LYS A 85 -12.30 -12.13 -4.42
CA LYS A 85 -11.30 -11.71 -3.43
C LYS A 85 -10.02 -11.18 -4.08
N VAL A 86 -10.16 -10.26 -5.03
CA VAL A 86 -9.05 -9.68 -5.76
C VAL A 86 -8.98 -8.18 -5.53
N ILE A 87 -7.82 -7.70 -5.09
CA ILE A 87 -7.49 -6.28 -5.05
C ILE A 87 -6.84 -5.89 -6.36
N HIS A 88 -7.38 -4.88 -7.04
CA HIS A 88 -6.80 -4.30 -8.24
C HIS A 88 -6.15 -2.97 -7.90
N GLU A 89 -4.87 -2.86 -8.16
CA GLU A 89 -4.09 -1.62 -7.98
C GLU A 89 -3.66 -1.08 -9.33
N ILE A 90 -4.13 0.11 -9.69
CA ILE A 90 -3.88 0.74 -10.99
C ILE A 90 -2.74 1.74 -10.86
N LYS A 91 -1.75 1.64 -11.74
CA LYS A 91 -0.58 2.53 -11.77
C LYS A 91 -0.31 3.04 -13.18
N LYS A 92 0.13 4.30 -13.27
CA LYS A 92 0.47 4.94 -14.53
C LYS A 92 1.70 4.31 -15.21
N SER A 93 2.68 3.89 -14.43
CA SER A 93 4.00 3.46 -14.90
C SER A 93 4.53 2.33 -14.03
N ASN A 94 5.33 1.44 -14.62
CA ASN A 94 6.01 0.36 -13.92
C ASN A 94 7.46 0.68 -13.48
N LYS A 95 7.88 1.94 -13.56
CA LYS A 95 9.25 2.37 -13.21
C LYS A 95 9.66 1.98 -11.78
N VAL A 96 8.71 1.88 -10.87
CA VAL A 96 8.89 1.50 -9.47
C VAL A 96 8.00 0.31 -9.10
N GLU A 97 7.92 -0.68 -10.00
CA GLU A 97 7.03 -1.84 -9.88
C GLU A 97 7.18 -2.56 -8.54
N ARG A 98 8.41 -2.71 -8.03
CA ARG A 98 8.66 -3.31 -6.71
C ARG A 98 7.95 -2.55 -5.57
N ALA A 99 7.95 -1.23 -5.60
CA ALA A 99 7.27 -0.43 -4.58
C ALA A 99 5.74 -0.59 -4.66
N HIS A 100 5.19 -0.70 -5.88
CA HIS A 100 3.78 -0.98 -6.10
C HIS A 100 3.38 -2.38 -5.62
N GLU A 101 4.23 -3.38 -5.88
CA GLU A 101 4.03 -4.75 -5.43
C GLU A 101 3.98 -4.83 -3.89
N TRP A 102 4.93 -4.18 -3.20
CA TRP A 102 4.95 -4.14 -1.74
C TRP A 102 3.76 -3.41 -1.14
N GLN A 103 3.30 -2.34 -1.77
CA GLN A 103 2.07 -1.65 -1.36
C GLN A 103 0.87 -2.60 -1.44
N LEU A 104 0.74 -3.33 -2.55
CA LEU A 104 -0.36 -4.28 -2.76
C LEU A 104 -0.28 -5.48 -1.81
N LYS A 105 0.92 -6.04 -1.57
CA LYS A 105 1.15 -7.10 -0.57
C LYS A 105 0.75 -6.66 0.83
N TYR A 106 1.05 -5.41 1.18
CA TYR A 106 0.62 -4.84 2.45
C TYR A 106 -0.92 -4.77 2.56
N TYR A 107 -1.61 -4.33 1.53
CA TYR A 107 -3.07 -4.35 1.49
C TYR A 107 -3.63 -5.77 1.72
N MET A 108 -3.10 -6.74 0.98
CA MET A 108 -3.50 -8.15 1.13
C MET A 108 -3.28 -8.66 2.55
N TYR A 109 -2.15 -8.30 3.17
CA TYR A 109 -1.84 -8.65 4.55
C TYR A 109 -2.85 -8.04 5.54
N ILE A 110 -3.21 -6.76 5.38
CA ILE A 110 -4.22 -6.11 6.23
C ILE A 110 -5.59 -6.77 6.07
N PHE A 111 -5.98 -7.15 4.86
CA PHE A 111 -7.22 -7.90 4.64
C PHE A 111 -7.23 -9.23 5.41
N GLU A 112 -6.14 -9.99 5.36
CA GLU A 112 -6.00 -11.24 6.12
C GLU A 112 -6.09 -11.00 7.64
N GLN A 113 -5.43 -9.96 8.16
CA GLN A 113 -5.49 -9.61 9.58
C GLN A 113 -6.91 -9.22 10.05
N ASN A 114 -7.76 -8.78 9.12
CA ASN A 114 -9.16 -8.47 9.37
C ASN A 114 -10.13 -9.60 8.96
N GLY A 115 -9.63 -10.83 8.84
CA GLY A 115 -10.45 -12.02 8.63
C GLY A 115 -10.81 -12.34 7.18
N ILE A 116 -10.28 -11.59 6.20
CA ILE A 116 -10.52 -11.84 4.76
C ILE A 116 -9.34 -12.63 4.20
N ALA A 117 -9.34 -13.94 4.39
CA ALA A 117 -8.28 -14.81 3.90
C ALA A 117 -8.41 -15.13 2.40
N GLY A 118 -7.26 -15.45 1.78
CA GLY A 118 -7.19 -15.89 0.39
C GLY A 118 -7.32 -14.74 -0.63
N VAL A 119 -7.04 -13.52 -0.22
CA VAL A 119 -7.01 -12.35 -1.10
C VAL A 119 -5.81 -12.44 -2.04
N ARG A 120 -6.04 -12.13 -3.32
CA ARG A 120 -5.00 -11.99 -4.35
C ARG A 120 -4.90 -10.55 -4.79
N GLY A 121 -3.77 -10.17 -5.37
CA GLY A 121 -3.55 -8.84 -5.91
C GLY A 121 -3.30 -8.87 -7.41
N ILE A 122 -3.72 -7.83 -8.10
CA ILE A 122 -3.39 -7.57 -9.51
C ILE A 122 -2.89 -6.13 -9.62
N LEU A 123 -1.66 -5.97 -10.10
CA LEU A 123 -1.14 -4.67 -10.54
C LEU A 123 -1.53 -4.46 -11.99
N GLU A 124 -2.08 -3.29 -12.28
CA GLU A 124 -2.49 -2.93 -13.62
C GLU A 124 -1.79 -1.66 -14.09
N TYR A 125 -1.22 -1.74 -15.28
CA TYR A 125 -0.57 -0.63 -15.97
C TYR A 125 -1.28 -0.37 -17.31
N PRO A 126 -2.40 0.35 -17.32
CA PRO A 126 -3.25 0.51 -18.51
C PRO A 126 -2.52 1.10 -19.72
N LEU A 127 -1.67 2.09 -19.48
CA LEU A 127 -0.88 2.72 -20.55
C LEU A 127 0.13 1.77 -21.19
N LEU A 128 0.54 0.73 -20.47
CA LEU A 128 1.48 -0.30 -20.96
C LEU A 128 0.75 -1.57 -21.42
N ARG A 129 -0.58 -1.62 -21.24
CA ARG A 129 -1.41 -2.83 -21.47
C ARG A 129 -0.83 -4.05 -20.75
N LYS A 130 -0.33 -3.85 -19.52
CA LYS A 130 0.33 -4.87 -18.71
C LYS A 130 -0.46 -5.09 -17.41
N THR A 131 -0.58 -6.35 -17.02
CA THR A 131 -1.07 -6.77 -15.70
C THR A 131 -0.06 -7.72 -15.07
N CYS A 132 0.06 -7.69 -13.74
CA CYS A 132 0.92 -8.59 -12.97
C CYS A 132 0.14 -9.15 -11.79
N ASP A 133 0.07 -10.47 -11.69
CA ASP A 133 -0.47 -11.13 -10.51
C ASP A 133 0.49 -11.01 -9.33
N VAL A 134 -0.04 -10.71 -8.15
CA VAL A 134 0.71 -10.61 -6.91
C VAL A 134 0.13 -11.59 -5.90
N LEU A 135 1.00 -12.43 -5.35
CA LEU A 135 0.67 -13.37 -4.29
C LEU A 135 1.36 -12.96 -3.00
N LEU A 136 0.72 -13.28 -1.89
CA LEU A 136 1.27 -13.05 -0.55
C LEU A 136 1.79 -14.37 0.02
N THR A 137 3.10 -14.48 0.15
CA THR A 137 3.77 -15.66 0.72
C THR A 137 4.01 -15.50 2.23
N ASP A 138 4.39 -16.60 2.91
CA ASP A 138 4.73 -16.53 4.34
C ASP A 138 5.97 -15.66 4.59
N ILE A 139 6.94 -15.69 3.68
CA ILE A 139 8.12 -14.83 3.73
C ILE A 139 7.71 -13.35 3.62
N ASP A 140 6.79 -13.04 2.71
CA ASP A 140 6.27 -11.67 2.57
C ASP A 140 5.59 -11.18 3.86
N ARG A 141 4.85 -12.05 4.55
CA ARG A 141 4.18 -11.72 5.82
C ARG A 141 5.19 -11.38 6.91
N GLU A 142 6.29 -12.12 6.99
CA GLU A 142 7.38 -11.83 7.93
C GLU A 142 8.07 -10.51 7.58
N GLU A 143 8.36 -10.29 6.31
CA GLU A 143 9.00 -9.05 5.83
C GLU A 143 8.08 -7.83 6.05
N ILE A 144 6.78 -7.95 5.82
CA ILE A 144 5.80 -6.88 6.11
C ILE A 144 5.85 -6.48 7.57
N ARG A 145 5.88 -7.44 8.51
CA ARG A 145 5.98 -7.14 9.94
C ARG A 145 7.28 -6.42 10.29
N ALA A 146 8.39 -6.88 9.74
CA ALA A 146 9.69 -6.25 9.97
C ALA A 146 9.73 -4.81 9.40
N VAL A 147 9.28 -4.64 8.15
CA VAL A 147 9.24 -3.34 7.46
C VAL A 147 8.27 -2.37 8.15
N ALA A 148 7.13 -2.82 8.65
CA ALA A 148 6.21 -1.97 9.41
C ALA A 148 6.90 -1.36 10.65
N GLY A 149 7.67 -2.16 11.38
CA GLY A 149 8.46 -1.68 12.51
C GLY A 149 9.56 -0.69 12.12
N GLU A 150 10.21 -0.89 10.97
CA GLU A 150 11.19 0.08 10.44
C GLU A 150 10.53 1.39 9.98
N ILE A 151 9.38 1.32 9.32
CA ILE A 151 8.60 2.49 8.93
C ILE A 151 8.27 3.31 10.17
N GLU A 152 7.77 2.68 11.23
CA GLU A 152 7.40 3.39 12.46
C GLU A 152 8.60 4.10 13.11
N LYS A 153 9.77 3.46 13.15
CA LYS A 153 11.00 4.10 13.63
C LYS A 153 11.36 5.33 12.80
N ILE A 154 11.19 5.25 11.47
CA ILE A 154 11.50 6.37 10.58
C ILE A 154 10.53 7.52 10.79
N ILE A 155 9.22 7.25 10.83
CA ILE A 155 8.20 8.30 10.92
C ILE A 155 8.15 8.97 12.29
N SER A 156 8.54 8.26 13.36
CA SER A 156 8.62 8.81 14.72
C SER A 156 9.95 9.50 15.06
N ASN A 157 10.91 9.47 14.14
CA ASN A 157 12.17 10.17 14.33
C ASN A 157 11.96 11.69 14.25
N GLU A 158 12.55 12.46 15.18
CA GLU A 158 12.51 13.91 15.18
C GLU A 158 13.29 14.51 14.01
N GLU A 159 14.34 13.82 13.55
CA GLU A 159 15.20 14.30 12.47
C GLU A 159 14.82 13.67 11.12
N CYS A 160 14.73 14.52 10.10
CA CYS A 160 14.49 14.09 8.74
C CYS A 160 15.68 13.26 8.20
N PRO A 161 15.49 12.03 7.70
CA PRO A 161 16.56 11.26 7.11
C PRO A 161 17.28 12.00 5.97
N ARG A 162 18.58 11.75 5.82
CA ARG A 162 19.36 12.35 4.73
C ARG A 162 18.85 11.88 3.38
N ALA A 163 18.90 12.77 2.39
CA ALA A 163 18.57 12.38 1.02
C ALA A 163 19.57 11.31 0.53
N VAL A 164 19.04 10.22 -0.03
CA VAL A 164 19.87 9.24 -0.73
C VAL A 164 20.39 9.93 -1.99
N LYS A 165 21.71 10.12 -2.10
CA LYS A 165 22.32 10.58 -3.37
C LYS A 165 22.05 9.49 -4.40
N LYS A 166 21.24 9.78 -5.42
CA LYS A 166 21.20 8.96 -6.61
C LYS A 166 22.61 8.99 -7.18
N GLY A 167 23.31 7.85 -7.21
CA GLY A 167 24.53 7.71 -7.98
C GLY A 167 24.24 8.10 -9.42
N ILE A 168 25.06 8.98 -9.96
CA ILE A 168 25.08 9.39 -11.36
C ILE A 168 25.44 8.17 -12.21
#